data_97afe426de9a84351203f5290ba7add9
#
_entry.id   97afe426de9a84351203f5290ba7add9
#
_cell.length_a   1.000
_cell.length_b   1.000
_cell.length_c   1.000
_cell.angle_alpha   90.00
_cell.angle_beta   90.00
_cell.angle_gamma   90.00
#
_symmetry.space_group_name_H-M   'P 1'
#
loop_
_entity.id
_entity.type
_entity.pdbx_description
1 polymer ?
#
loop_
_entity_poly.entity_id
_entity_poly.type
_entity_poly.pdbx_seq_one_letter_code
_entity_poly.pdbx_strand_id
1 'polypeptide(L)'
;MSARFQELDWRPTPLGELSLRRRYDPFFRTEVHEIKLDDEFLMSSLFTAAEVEMARLALAELDGTDLRVAVGGLGLGYTAHTVLESEAVGTLVVAEALAEVIDWHCQGLIPSGRDLVRDPRCRLAHGDFFAAVGAGSGPAPDLGPEPFHAVIVDIDHSPRHVLHPAHAGLYTAEGLRRLRDDLLLPGGVFALWSDDAPDEEFTGLLEEVFARARAEVVSFPNPLQERDSSNTVYIATAAQ
;
A
#
# COMPACT_ATOMS: atom_id res chain seq x y z
N MET A 1 26.50 -22.01 -6.91
CA MET A 1 25.87 -21.26 -8.02
C MET A 1 24.48 -20.88 -7.53
N SER A 2 24.24 -19.60 -7.26
CA SER A 2 22.89 -19.11 -6.93
C SER A 2 21.98 -19.40 -8.12
N ALA A 3 20.84 -20.03 -7.89
CA ALA A 3 19.86 -20.27 -8.92
C ALA A 3 19.42 -18.88 -9.42
N ARG A 4 19.45 -18.63 -10.76
CA ARG A 4 19.01 -17.37 -11.36
C ARG A 4 17.54 -17.07 -11.09
N PHE A 5 16.79 -18.09 -10.70
CA PHE A 5 15.38 -18.03 -10.34
C PHE A 5 15.11 -19.04 -9.23
N GLN A 6 14.35 -18.64 -8.24
CA GLN A 6 13.91 -19.49 -7.13
C GLN A 6 12.50 -19.11 -6.71
N GLU A 7 11.60 -20.09 -6.69
CA GLU A 7 10.34 -19.97 -5.96
C GLU A 7 10.65 -20.17 -4.47
N LEU A 8 10.38 -19.15 -3.68
CA LEU A 8 10.66 -19.17 -2.23
C LEU A 8 9.52 -19.83 -1.47
N ASP A 9 8.28 -19.58 -1.90
CA ASP A 9 7.08 -20.21 -1.37
C ASP A 9 5.94 -20.16 -2.40
N TRP A 10 5.00 -21.10 -2.28
CA TRP A 10 3.79 -21.19 -3.08
C TRP A 10 2.64 -21.68 -2.18
N ARG A 11 1.51 -21.00 -2.23
CA ARG A 11 0.33 -21.29 -1.40
C ARG A 11 -0.96 -21.15 -2.21
N PRO A 12 -1.87 -22.15 -2.14
CA PRO A 12 -3.23 -21.96 -2.60
C PRO A 12 -3.98 -21.08 -1.58
N THR A 13 -4.65 -20.03 -2.06
CA THR A 13 -5.48 -19.12 -1.24
C THR A 13 -6.90 -19.07 -1.77
N PRO A 14 -7.86 -18.53 -1.02
CA PRO A 14 -9.20 -18.29 -1.54
C PRO A 14 -9.27 -17.35 -2.75
N LEU A 15 -8.22 -16.52 -2.95
CA LEU A 15 -8.13 -15.57 -4.06
C LEU A 15 -7.42 -16.14 -5.29
N GLY A 16 -6.73 -17.28 -5.17
CA GLY A 16 -5.93 -17.90 -6.23
C GLY A 16 -4.61 -18.49 -5.72
N GLU A 17 -3.76 -18.91 -6.63
CA GLU A 17 -2.43 -19.44 -6.33
C GLU A 17 -1.44 -18.30 -6.06
N LEU A 18 -1.03 -18.15 -4.82
CA LEU A 18 -0.09 -17.11 -4.40
C LEU A 18 1.33 -17.64 -4.41
N SER A 19 2.27 -16.92 -5.02
CA SER A 19 3.69 -17.30 -5.03
C SER A 19 4.60 -16.13 -4.71
N LEU A 20 5.65 -16.42 -3.90
CA LEU A 20 6.78 -15.53 -3.66
C LEU A 20 8.00 -16.07 -4.42
N ARG A 21 8.59 -15.22 -5.23
CA ARG A 21 9.71 -15.57 -6.11
C ARG A 21 10.88 -14.65 -5.88
N ARG A 22 12.07 -15.19 -6.09
CA ARG A 22 13.32 -14.43 -6.13
C ARG A 22 14.06 -14.75 -7.42
N ARG A 23 14.49 -13.72 -8.12
CA ARG A 23 15.34 -13.86 -9.29
C ARG A 23 16.48 -12.86 -9.28
N TYR A 24 17.58 -13.21 -9.92
CA TYR A 24 18.64 -12.24 -10.20
C TYR A 24 18.36 -11.55 -11.53
N ASP A 25 18.26 -10.23 -11.50
CA ASP A 25 18.12 -9.41 -12.70
C ASP A 25 19.51 -9.02 -13.22
N PRO A 26 19.93 -9.52 -14.42
CA PRO A 26 21.27 -9.27 -14.94
C PRO A 26 21.47 -7.83 -15.43
N PHE A 27 20.40 -7.13 -15.78
CA PHE A 27 20.47 -5.75 -16.25
C PHE A 27 20.70 -4.80 -15.07
N PHE A 28 19.88 -4.92 -14.01
CA PHE A 28 20.01 -4.13 -12.79
C PHE A 28 21.05 -4.68 -11.82
N ARG A 29 21.59 -5.88 -12.09
CA ARG A 29 22.57 -6.58 -11.23
C ARG A 29 22.14 -6.73 -9.79
N THR A 30 20.85 -6.98 -9.57
CA THR A 30 20.23 -7.09 -8.25
C THR A 30 19.35 -8.32 -8.12
N GLU A 31 19.12 -8.75 -6.89
CA GLU A 31 18.09 -9.73 -6.60
C GLU A 31 16.73 -9.04 -6.56
N VAL A 32 15.75 -9.60 -7.24
CA VAL A 32 14.38 -9.10 -7.34
C VAL A 32 13.45 -10.08 -6.66
N HIS A 33 12.59 -9.59 -5.78
CA HIS A 33 11.51 -10.34 -5.17
C HIS A 33 10.20 -9.95 -5.84
N GLU A 34 9.37 -10.94 -6.10
CA GLU A 34 8.10 -10.78 -6.82
C GLU A 34 7.00 -11.57 -6.12
N ILE A 35 5.85 -10.94 -5.94
CA ILE A 35 4.61 -11.61 -5.48
C ILE A 35 3.70 -11.72 -6.68
N LYS A 36 3.16 -12.94 -6.92
CA LYS A 36 2.17 -13.22 -7.95
C LYS A 36 0.95 -13.88 -7.33
N LEU A 37 -0.21 -13.55 -7.89
CA LEU A 37 -1.47 -14.24 -7.67
C LEU A 37 -1.92 -14.81 -9.01
N ASP A 38 -1.97 -16.12 -9.12
CA ASP A 38 -2.12 -16.84 -10.39
C ASP A 38 -1.05 -16.36 -11.42
N ASP A 39 -1.48 -15.85 -12.55
CA ASP A 39 -0.58 -15.31 -13.58
C ASP A 39 -0.30 -13.81 -13.44
N GLU A 40 -0.97 -13.12 -12.49
CA GLU A 40 -0.85 -11.68 -12.29
C GLU A 40 0.29 -11.32 -11.35
N PHE A 41 1.07 -10.29 -11.71
CA PHE A 41 2.05 -9.71 -10.80
C PHE A 41 1.36 -8.71 -9.87
N LEU A 42 1.36 -9.01 -8.56
CA LEU A 42 0.86 -8.07 -7.57
C LEU A 42 1.92 -7.03 -7.22
N MET A 43 3.18 -7.44 -7.09
CA MET A 43 4.27 -6.54 -6.74
C MET A 43 5.63 -7.07 -7.14
N SER A 44 6.56 -6.15 -7.44
CA SER A 44 7.98 -6.43 -7.69
C SER A 44 8.87 -5.42 -6.95
N SER A 45 9.99 -5.89 -6.40
CA SER A 45 10.97 -5.03 -5.76
C SER A 45 11.83 -4.22 -6.74
N LEU A 46 11.55 -4.28 -8.04
CA LEU A 46 12.36 -3.63 -9.05
C LEU A 46 12.04 -2.13 -9.18
N PHE A 47 10.76 -1.78 -9.09
CA PHE A 47 10.28 -0.41 -9.22
C PHE A 47 9.36 -0.10 -8.03
N THR A 48 9.86 0.63 -7.05
CA THR A 48 9.17 0.91 -5.79
C THR A 48 9.18 2.41 -5.45
N ALA A 49 9.46 3.22 -6.47
CA ALA A 49 9.61 4.66 -6.28
C ALA A 49 8.30 5.33 -5.82
N ALA A 50 7.16 4.86 -6.36
CA ALA A 50 5.87 5.45 -6.04
C ALA A 50 5.36 5.06 -4.65
N GLU A 51 5.59 3.81 -4.22
CA GLU A 51 5.28 3.34 -2.87
C GLU A 51 6.06 4.12 -1.81
N VAL A 52 7.35 4.35 -2.06
CA VAL A 52 8.21 5.15 -1.19
C VAL A 52 7.75 6.61 -1.18
N GLU A 53 7.52 7.20 -2.35
CA GLU A 53 7.12 8.60 -2.45
C GLU A 53 5.73 8.84 -1.87
N MET A 54 4.78 7.92 -2.03
CA MET A 54 3.44 8.00 -1.44
C MET A 54 3.50 8.14 0.09
N ALA A 55 4.31 7.30 0.74
CA ALA A 55 4.49 7.39 2.19
C ALA A 55 5.10 8.75 2.61
N ARG A 56 6.11 9.23 1.88
CA ARG A 56 6.74 10.53 2.14
C ARG A 56 5.79 11.70 1.94
N LEU A 57 5.04 11.70 0.83
CA LEU A 57 4.05 12.73 0.53
C LEU A 57 2.93 12.77 1.57
N ALA A 58 2.45 11.61 2.01
CA ALA A 58 1.43 11.53 3.06
C ALA A 58 1.93 12.10 4.39
N LEU A 59 3.13 11.73 4.82
CA LEU A 59 3.71 12.21 6.06
C LEU A 59 4.11 13.70 6.01
N ALA A 60 4.46 14.23 4.84
CA ALA A 60 4.80 15.64 4.65
C ALA A 60 3.61 16.60 4.86
N GLU A 61 2.36 16.10 4.79
CA GLU A 61 1.15 16.89 5.10
C GLU A 61 0.86 16.98 6.59
N LEU A 62 1.60 16.27 7.43
CA LEU A 62 1.33 16.13 8.87
C LEU A 62 2.41 16.85 9.69
N ASP A 63 1.95 17.55 10.70
CA ASP A 63 2.79 18.12 11.76
C ASP A 63 2.70 17.25 13.02
N GLY A 64 3.72 17.36 13.89
CA GLY A 64 3.71 16.76 15.22
C GLY A 64 4.54 15.50 15.36
N THR A 65 4.31 14.78 16.43
CA THR A 65 5.00 13.53 16.81
C THR A 65 3.96 12.54 17.31
N ASP A 66 4.38 11.28 17.49
CA ASP A 66 3.49 10.17 17.89
C ASP A 66 2.35 9.94 16.88
N LEU A 67 2.67 10.13 15.59
CA LEU A 67 1.69 9.95 14.52
C LEU A 67 1.24 8.50 14.44
N ARG A 68 -0.07 8.32 14.29
CA ARG A 68 -0.71 7.02 14.05
C ARG A 68 -0.99 6.89 12.56
N VAL A 69 -0.43 5.86 11.93
CA VAL A 69 -0.57 5.63 10.49
C VAL A 69 -1.17 4.25 10.25
N ALA A 70 -2.14 4.16 9.34
CA ALA A 70 -2.62 2.91 8.80
C ALA A 70 -2.15 2.74 7.35
N VAL A 71 -1.70 1.55 7.00
CA VAL A 71 -1.40 1.16 5.61
C VAL A 71 -2.30 0.00 5.24
N GLY A 72 -3.06 0.13 4.17
CA GLY A 72 -3.78 -0.94 3.51
C GLY A 72 -2.92 -1.54 2.42
N GLY A 73 -2.61 -2.84 2.53
CA GLY A 73 -1.67 -3.55 1.67
C GLY A 73 -0.26 -3.62 2.27
N LEU A 74 0.24 -4.85 2.44
CA LEU A 74 1.60 -5.09 2.93
C LEU A 74 2.57 -5.35 1.77
N GLY A 75 2.19 -6.21 0.83
CA GLY A 75 3.03 -6.59 -0.30
C GLY A 75 4.45 -6.93 0.11
N LEU A 76 5.44 -6.31 -0.53
CA LEU A 76 6.86 -6.43 -0.15
C LEU A 76 7.29 -5.47 0.98
N GLY A 77 6.38 -4.63 1.49
CA GLY A 77 6.58 -3.81 2.67
C GLY A 77 7.23 -2.44 2.46
N TYR A 78 7.37 -1.96 1.22
CA TYR A 78 8.09 -0.71 0.94
C TYR A 78 7.39 0.51 1.52
N THR A 79 6.07 0.63 1.35
CA THR A 79 5.25 1.70 1.93
C THR A 79 5.37 1.72 3.45
N ALA A 80 5.17 0.56 4.09
CA ALA A 80 5.26 0.42 5.54
C ALA A 80 6.66 0.73 6.08
N HIS A 81 7.71 0.27 5.40
CA HIS A 81 9.10 0.54 5.76
C HIS A 81 9.40 2.04 5.70
N THR A 82 8.97 2.71 4.62
CA THR A 82 9.18 4.16 4.47
C THR A 82 8.45 4.97 5.55
N VAL A 83 7.24 4.54 5.94
CA VAL A 83 6.53 5.16 7.07
C VAL A 83 7.36 5.08 8.36
N LEU A 84 7.99 3.94 8.64
CA LEU A 84 8.81 3.75 9.85
C LEU A 84 10.17 4.45 9.82
N GLU A 85 10.65 4.93 8.65
CA GLU A 85 11.84 5.80 8.56
C GLU A 85 11.60 7.14 9.28
N SER A 86 10.34 7.55 9.44
CA SER A 86 10.00 8.77 10.18
C SER A 86 9.98 8.54 11.69
N GLU A 87 10.78 9.32 12.42
CA GLU A 87 10.76 9.35 13.90
C GLU A 87 9.47 9.96 14.46
N ALA A 88 8.72 10.71 13.65
CA ALA A 88 7.44 11.27 14.03
C ALA A 88 6.34 10.21 14.17
N VAL A 89 6.51 9.03 13.55
CA VAL A 89 5.53 7.94 13.63
C VAL A 89 5.70 7.15 14.92
N GLY A 90 4.67 7.16 15.76
CA GLY A 90 4.61 6.39 17.00
C GLY A 90 3.90 5.04 16.84
N THR A 91 2.96 4.94 15.89
CA THR A 91 2.21 3.70 15.65
C THR A 91 1.95 3.51 14.15
N LEU A 92 2.26 2.32 13.66
CA LEU A 92 1.91 1.86 12.32
C LEU A 92 1.07 0.59 12.40
N VAL A 93 -0.09 0.58 11.76
CA VAL A 93 -0.91 -0.62 11.56
C VAL A 93 -0.97 -0.92 10.08
N VAL A 94 -0.53 -2.12 9.68
CA VAL A 94 -0.58 -2.58 8.28
C VAL A 94 -1.63 -3.66 8.16
N ALA A 95 -2.68 -3.39 7.38
CA ALA A 95 -3.72 -4.36 7.06
C ALA A 95 -3.33 -5.17 5.83
N GLU A 96 -3.42 -6.50 5.93
CA GLU A 96 -3.12 -7.41 4.82
C GLU A 96 -4.14 -8.55 4.78
N ALA A 97 -4.76 -8.73 3.61
CA ALA A 97 -5.81 -9.73 3.41
C ALA A 97 -5.25 -11.16 3.32
N LEU A 98 -4.02 -11.31 2.85
CA LEU A 98 -3.37 -12.60 2.65
C LEU A 98 -2.47 -12.93 3.85
N ALA A 99 -2.90 -13.86 4.70
CA ALA A 99 -2.13 -14.32 5.84
C ALA A 99 -0.75 -14.85 5.44
N GLU A 100 -0.64 -15.40 4.24
CA GLU A 100 0.58 -15.91 3.65
C GLU A 100 1.63 -14.82 3.45
N VAL A 101 1.22 -13.62 3.04
CA VAL A 101 2.10 -12.46 2.90
C VAL A 101 2.65 -12.04 4.26
N ILE A 102 1.79 -11.99 5.29
CA ILE A 102 2.21 -11.73 6.67
C ILE A 102 3.22 -12.79 7.14
N ASP A 103 2.93 -14.06 6.88
CA ASP A 103 3.82 -15.17 7.22
C ASP A 103 5.20 -15.04 6.57
N TRP A 104 5.28 -14.62 5.31
CA TRP A 104 6.54 -14.42 4.60
C TRP A 104 7.41 -13.33 5.25
N HIS A 105 6.78 -12.26 5.72
CA HIS A 105 7.47 -11.23 6.50
C HIS A 105 7.96 -11.79 7.85
N CYS A 106 7.10 -12.49 8.59
CA CYS A 106 7.45 -13.09 9.87
C CYS A 106 8.58 -14.12 9.75
N GLN A 107 8.60 -14.92 8.68
CA GLN A 107 9.65 -15.90 8.40
C GLN A 107 10.92 -15.27 7.83
N GLY A 108 10.88 -13.99 7.42
CA GLY A 108 12.00 -13.27 6.84
C GLY A 108 12.35 -13.74 5.44
N LEU A 109 11.36 -14.24 4.68
CA LEU A 109 11.52 -14.59 3.27
C LEU A 109 11.56 -13.32 2.40
N ILE A 110 10.96 -12.22 2.88
CA ILE A 110 11.03 -10.89 2.29
C ILE A 110 12.12 -10.10 3.02
N PRO A 111 13.08 -9.46 2.31
CA PRO A 111 14.24 -8.82 2.94
C PRO A 111 13.89 -7.77 4.00
N SER A 112 12.93 -6.87 3.70
CA SER A 112 12.46 -5.83 4.64
C SER A 112 11.57 -6.37 5.76
N GLY A 113 11.06 -7.60 5.63
CA GLY A 113 10.05 -8.15 6.53
C GLY A 113 10.50 -8.26 7.97
N ARG A 114 11.76 -8.63 8.20
CA ARG A 114 12.30 -8.78 9.57
C ARG A 114 12.34 -7.45 10.33
N ASP A 115 12.61 -6.36 9.66
CA ASP A 115 12.70 -5.04 10.28
C ASP A 115 11.30 -4.54 10.63
N LEU A 116 10.33 -4.72 9.73
CA LEU A 116 8.91 -4.39 9.99
C LEU A 116 8.35 -5.16 11.20
N VAL A 117 8.56 -6.49 11.24
CA VAL A 117 8.03 -7.34 12.32
C VAL A 117 8.69 -7.06 13.67
N ARG A 118 9.93 -6.57 13.68
CA ARG A 118 10.68 -6.27 14.91
C ARG A 118 10.48 -4.85 15.43
N ASP A 119 10.01 -3.95 14.59
CA ASP A 119 9.78 -2.57 15.04
C ASP A 119 8.58 -2.54 15.99
N PRO A 120 8.76 -2.12 17.25
CA PRO A 120 7.69 -2.12 18.25
C PRO A 120 6.53 -1.18 17.90
N ARG A 121 6.73 -0.25 16.97
CA ARG A 121 5.71 0.66 16.47
C ARG A 121 4.80 0.00 15.43
N CYS A 122 5.25 -1.11 14.80
CA CYS A 122 4.56 -1.77 13.70
C CYS A 122 3.72 -2.94 14.17
N ARG A 123 2.47 -3.00 13.71
CA ARG A 123 1.58 -4.14 13.88
C ARG A 123 0.99 -4.57 12.54
N LEU A 124 1.18 -5.83 12.18
CA LEU A 124 0.53 -6.44 11.02
C LEU A 124 -0.84 -6.98 11.44
N ALA A 125 -1.89 -6.52 10.77
CA ALA A 125 -3.29 -6.87 11.05
C ALA A 125 -3.85 -7.68 9.87
N HIS A 126 -4.14 -8.96 10.09
CA HIS A 126 -4.75 -9.81 9.07
C HIS A 126 -6.21 -9.43 8.87
N GLY A 127 -6.59 -9.13 7.63
CA GLY A 127 -7.96 -8.83 7.22
C GLY A 127 -8.01 -7.94 5.98
N ASP A 128 -9.20 -7.88 5.39
CA ASP A 128 -9.49 -7.07 4.21
C ASP A 128 -9.66 -5.59 4.63
N PHE A 129 -8.71 -4.73 4.22
CA PHE A 129 -8.75 -3.29 4.50
C PHE A 129 -10.06 -2.64 4.06
N PHE A 130 -10.59 -3.01 2.89
CA PHE A 130 -11.82 -2.43 2.38
C PHE A 130 -13.05 -2.77 3.25
N ALA A 131 -13.01 -3.90 3.97
CA ALA A 131 -14.06 -4.25 4.92
C ALA A 131 -14.12 -3.29 6.12
N ALA A 132 -13.01 -2.66 6.50
CA ALA A 132 -12.98 -1.64 7.55
C ALA A 132 -13.79 -0.38 7.19
N VAL A 133 -13.97 -0.11 5.90
CA VAL A 133 -14.76 1.03 5.38
C VAL A 133 -16.07 0.58 4.71
N GLY A 134 -16.47 -0.68 4.93
CA GLY A 134 -17.74 -1.22 4.40
C GLY A 134 -17.74 -1.46 2.90
N ALA A 135 -16.57 -1.60 2.28
CA ALA A 135 -16.40 -1.85 0.84
C ALA A 135 -15.70 -3.19 0.55
N GLY A 136 -15.37 -4.00 1.56
CA GLY A 136 -14.70 -5.27 1.40
C GLY A 136 -15.62 -6.47 1.35
N SER A 137 -15.04 -7.63 1.05
CA SER A 137 -15.74 -8.92 1.01
C SER A 137 -15.29 -9.93 2.08
N GLY A 138 -14.17 -9.63 2.74
CA GLY A 138 -13.55 -10.45 3.79
C GLY A 138 -13.81 -9.92 5.21
N PRO A 139 -13.21 -10.55 6.23
CA PRO A 139 -13.25 -10.03 7.58
C PRO A 139 -12.43 -8.73 7.66
N ALA A 140 -12.97 -7.70 8.35
CA ALA A 140 -12.24 -6.47 8.60
C ALA A 140 -11.01 -6.74 9.50
N PRO A 141 -9.87 -6.07 9.23
CA PRO A 141 -8.71 -6.16 10.10
C PRO A 141 -8.99 -5.44 11.43
N ASP A 142 -8.31 -5.89 12.48
CA ASP A 142 -8.27 -5.11 13.70
C ASP A 142 -7.33 -3.90 13.52
N LEU A 143 -7.87 -2.74 13.23
CA LEU A 143 -7.11 -1.49 13.13
C LEU A 143 -6.94 -0.78 14.49
N GLY A 144 -7.60 -1.28 15.53
CA GLY A 144 -7.69 -0.63 16.82
C GLY A 144 -8.83 0.42 16.87
N PRO A 145 -9.11 0.94 18.07
CA PRO A 145 -10.29 1.80 18.30
C PRO A 145 -10.06 3.29 17.96
N GLU A 146 -8.82 3.71 17.74
CA GLU A 146 -8.48 5.11 17.59
C GLU A 146 -8.23 5.47 16.11
N PRO A 147 -8.70 6.63 15.64
CA PRO A 147 -8.48 7.08 14.27
C PRO A 147 -7.01 7.42 14.01
N PHE A 148 -6.67 7.62 12.75
CA PHE A 148 -5.31 7.79 12.24
C PHE A 148 -5.06 9.22 11.77
N HIS A 149 -3.79 9.64 11.87
CA HIS A 149 -3.30 10.86 11.23
C HIS A 149 -3.12 10.66 9.72
N ALA A 150 -2.75 9.44 9.30
CA ALA A 150 -2.74 9.09 7.88
C ALA A 150 -3.30 7.69 7.65
N VAL A 151 -4.02 7.54 6.52
CA VAL A 151 -4.42 6.26 5.94
C VAL A 151 -3.87 6.20 4.52
N ILE A 152 -3.00 5.22 4.28
CA ILE A 152 -2.28 5.04 3.01
C ILE A 152 -2.75 3.72 2.40
N VAL A 153 -3.28 3.75 1.16
CA VAL A 153 -3.82 2.56 0.48
C VAL A 153 -2.97 2.20 -0.72
N ASP A 154 -2.43 0.97 -0.68
CA ASP A 154 -1.48 0.40 -1.64
C ASP A 154 -1.92 -1.03 -1.99
N ILE A 155 -3.09 -1.18 -2.61
CA ILE A 155 -3.71 -2.49 -2.87
C ILE A 155 -4.11 -2.64 -4.33
N ASP A 156 -5.05 -1.81 -4.82
CA ASP A 156 -5.58 -1.93 -6.18
C ASP A 156 -4.65 -1.26 -7.20
N HIS A 157 -4.73 -1.69 -8.47
CA HIS A 157 -3.94 -1.09 -9.55
C HIS A 157 -4.31 0.38 -9.79
N SER A 158 -5.56 0.72 -9.63
CA SER A 158 -6.05 2.10 -9.71
C SER A 158 -7.51 2.17 -9.22
N PRO A 159 -8.08 3.38 -9.04
CA PRO A 159 -9.50 3.54 -8.74
C PRO A 159 -10.44 2.89 -9.76
N ARG A 160 -9.94 2.67 -10.99
CA ARG A 160 -10.71 2.06 -12.09
C ARG A 160 -10.39 0.58 -12.31
N HIS A 161 -9.26 0.10 -11.83
CA HIS A 161 -8.80 -1.28 -11.99
C HIS A 161 -8.58 -1.93 -10.62
N VAL A 162 -9.68 -2.40 -10.06
CA VAL A 162 -9.70 -3.01 -8.72
C VAL A 162 -9.39 -4.52 -8.80
N LEU A 163 -8.64 -5.03 -7.84
CA LEU A 163 -8.33 -6.46 -7.70
C LEU A 163 -9.59 -7.30 -7.39
N HIS A 164 -10.56 -6.71 -6.70
CA HIS A 164 -11.83 -7.37 -6.41
C HIS A 164 -13.00 -6.39 -6.60
N PRO A 165 -14.14 -6.80 -7.21
CA PRO A 165 -15.26 -5.90 -7.49
C PRO A 165 -15.81 -5.15 -6.26
N ALA A 166 -15.75 -5.75 -5.06
CA ALA A 166 -16.19 -5.10 -3.82
C ALA A 166 -15.39 -3.85 -3.49
N HIS A 167 -14.10 -3.78 -3.87
CA HIS A 167 -13.22 -2.63 -3.60
C HIS A 167 -13.71 -1.34 -4.26
N ALA A 168 -14.44 -1.43 -5.37
CA ALA A 168 -14.98 -0.29 -6.08
C ALA A 168 -15.84 0.63 -5.18
N GLY A 169 -16.40 0.09 -4.07
CA GLY A 169 -17.15 0.88 -3.09
C GLY A 169 -16.33 1.95 -2.40
N LEU A 170 -15.01 1.76 -2.20
CA LEU A 170 -14.12 2.77 -1.62
C LEU A 170 -13.97 3.98 -2.54
N TYR A 171 -13.88 3.74 -3.85
CA TYR A 171 -13.63 4.77 -4.88
C TYR A 171 -14.89 5.56 -5.27
N THR A 172 -15.86 5.64 -4.37
CA THR A 172 -17.05 6.47 -4.47
C THR A 172 -17.03 7.57 -3.42
N ALA A 173 -17.79 8.65 -3.64
CA ALA A 173 -17.92 9.72 -2.64
C ALA A 173 -18.40 9.19 -1.27
N GLU A 174 -19.27 8.17 -1.24
CA GLU A 174 -19.74 7.54 -0.01
C GLU A 174 -18.62 6.74 0.68
N GLY A 175 -17.88 5.91 -0.04
CA GLY A 175 -16.76 5.13 0.50
C GLY A 175 -15.65 6.02 1.05
N LEU A 176 -15.30 7.08 0.31
CA LEU A 176 -14.31 8.07 0.74
C LEU A 176 -14.77 8.86 1.98
N ARG A 177 -16.08 9.20 2.09
CA ARG A 177 -16.62 9.82 3.32
C ARG A 177 -16.52 8.87 4.51
N ARG A 178 -16.87 7.59 4.34
CA ARG A 178 -16.72 6.59 5.42
C ARG A 178 -15.25 6.46 5.85
N LEU A 179 -14.32 6.32 4.90
CA LEU A 179 -12.89 6.28 5.24
C LEU A 179 -12.49 7.52 6.05
N ARG A 180 -12.87 8.73 5.59
CA ARG A 180 -12.56 9.98 6.28
C ARG A 180 -13.16 10.02 7.69
N ASP A 181 -14.45 9.71 7.80
CA ASP A 181 -15.21 9.90 9.04
C ASP A 181 -14.93 8.81 10.08
N ASP A 182 -14.63 7.58 9.64
CA ASP A 182 -14.44 6.42 10.53
C ASP A 182 -12.96 6.19 10.87
N LEU A 183 -12.03 6.55 9.97
CA LEU A 183 -10.63 6.21 10.13
C LEU A 183 -9.68 7.40 10.31
N LEU A 184 -10.04 8.62 9.88
CA LEU A 184 -9.14 9.77 9.95
C LEU A 184 -9.48 10.71 11.10
N LEU A 185 -8.44 11.26 11.70
CA LEU A 185 -8.53 12.42 12.57
C LEU A 185 -8.88 13.69 11.78
N PRO A 186 -9.45 14.74 12.40
CA PRO A 186 -9.51 16.07 11.79
C PRO A 186 -8.12 16.51 11.31
N GLY A 187 -8.04 17.00 10.06
CA GLY A 187 -6.76 17.31 9.41
C GLY A 187 -5.95 16.10 8.96
N GLY A 188 -6.47 14.88 9.13
CA GLY A 188 -5.80 13.65 8.72
C GLY A 188 -5.69 13.50 7.20
N VAL A 189 -4.78 12.65 6.76
CA VAL A 189 -4.37 12.49 5.37
C VAL A 189 -4.78 11.12 4.82
N PHE A 190 -5.40 11.10 3.67
CA PHE A 190 -5.60 9.94 2.83
C PHE A 190 -4.59 9.97 1.68
N ALA A 191 -3.89 8.85 1.44
CA ALA A 191 -3.02 8.65 0.29
C ALA A 191 -3.38 7.36 -0.43
N LEU A 192 -3.32 7.39 -1.77
CA LEU A 192 -3.65 6.24 -2.63
C LEU A 192 -2.63 6.12 -3.76
N TRP A 193 -2.12 4.91 -3.97
CA TRP A 193 -1.32 4.56 -5.13
C TRP A 193 -2.18 4.21 -6.35
N SER A 194 -1.67 4.51 -7.54
CA SER A 194 -2.30 4.16 -8.81
C SER A 194 -1.25 3.95 -9.91
N ASP A 195 -1.40 2.87 -10.69
CA ASP A 195 -0.59 2.61 -11.89
C ASP A 195 -1.01 3.47 -13.09
N ASP A 196 -2.24 3.99 -13.08
CA ASP A 196 -2.76 4.83 -14.13
C ASP A 196 -2.26 6.28 -14.03
N ALA A 197 -2.33 7.01 -15.15
CA ALA A 197 -2.17 8.47 -15.16
C ALA A 197 -3.25 9.14 -14.26
N PRO A 198 -3.02 10.41 -13.83
CA PRO A 198 -3.98 11.12 -13.00
C PRO A 198 -5.40 11.09 -13.59
N ASP A 199 -6.36 10.64 -12.80
CA ASP A 199 -7.78 10.59 -13.12
C ASP A 199 -8.45 11.85 -12.57
N GLU A 200 -8.88 12.76 -13.48
CA GLU A 200 -9.53 14.02 -13.12
C GLU A 200 -10.88 13.79 -12.41
N GLU A 201 -11.63 12.75 -12.79
CA GLU A 201 -12.91 12.44 -12.16
C GLU A 201 -12.69 11.95 -10.71
N PHE A 202 -11.71 11.07 -10.48
CA PHE A 202 -11.38 10.62 -9.13
C PHE A 202 -10.78 11.76 -8.29
N THR A 203 -9.95 12.62 -8.87
CA THR A 203 -9.44 13.83 -8.19
C THR A 203 -10.59 14.73 -7.77
N GLY A 204 -11.58 14.94 -8.66
CA GLY A 204 -12.79 15.71 -8.35
C GLY A 204 -13.63 15.10 -7.22
N LEU A 205 -13.72 13.75 -7.15
CA LEU A 205 -14.37 13.07 -6.02
C LEU A 205 -13.62 13.29 -4.69
N LEU A 206 -12.29 13.29 -4.73
CA LEU A 206 -11.49 13.60 -3.55
C LEU A 206 -11.70 15.06 -3.09
N GLU A 207 -11.74 16.01 -4.03
CA GLU A 207 -12.02 17.44 -3.73
C GLU A 207 -13.44 17.66 -3.19
N GLU A 208 -14.42 16.83 -3.57
CA GLU A 208 -15.77 16.87 -2.99
C GLU A 208 -15.80 16.42 -1.53
N VAL A 209 -14.95 15.44 -1.18
CA VAL A 209 -14.99 14.79 0.14
C VAL A 209 -14.01 15.40 1.14
N PHE A 210 -12.83 15.81 0.68
CA PHE A 210 -11.74 16.34 1.51
C PHE A 210 -11.59 17.84 1.36
N ALA A 211 -10.96 18.49 2.32
CA ALA A 211 -10.71 19.93 2.27
C ALA A 211 -9.70 20.32 1.18
N ARG A 212 -8.76 19.43 0.89
CA ARG A 212 -7.76 19.57 -0.19
C ARG A 212 -7.50 18.20 -0.79
N ALA A 213 -7.30 18.16 -2.09
CA ALA A 213 -6.83 16.96 -2.78
C ALA A 213 -5.93 17.34 -3.95
N ARG A 214 -5.04 16.42 -4.33
CA ARG A 214 -4.21 16.52 -5.52
C ARG A 214 -3.75 15.15 -5.99
N ALA A 215 -3.37 15.07 -7.25
CA ALA A 215 -2.69 13.93 -7.85
C ALA A 215 -1.24 14.32 -8.17
N GLU A 216 -0.28 13.54 -7.71
CA GLU A 216 1.16 13.71 -7.96
C GLU A 216 1.65 12.59 -8.89
N VAL A 217 2.37 12.96 -9.95
CA VAL A 217 2.98 11.99 -10.87
C VAL A 217 4.39 11.67 -10.38
N VAL A 218 4.61 10.44 -9.97
CA VAL A 218 5.92 9.93 -9.57
C VAL A 218 6.57 9.25 -10.76
N SER A 219 7.56 9.91 -11.36
CA SER A 219 8.31 9.37 -12.50
C SER A 219 9.60 8.71 -12.04
N PHE A 220 9.95 7.60 -12.66
CA PHE A 220 11.17 6.86 -12.38
C PHE A 220 11.77 6.25 -13.66
N PRO A 221 13.10 6.12 -13.75
CA PRO A 221 13.74 5.50 -14.89
C PRO A 221 13.29 4.04 -15.05
N ASN A 222 12.86 3.67 -16.25
CA ASN A 222 12.56 2.30 -16.62
C ASN A 222 13.38 1.85 -17.84
N PRO A 223 14.63 1.44 -17.62
CA PRO A 223 15.51 1.04 -18.71
C PRO A 223 15.01 -0.18 -19.50
N LEU A 224 14.11 -0.99 -18.93
CA LEU A 224 13.51 -2.13 -19.63
C LEU A 224 12.56 -1.69 -20.75
N GLN A 225 11.98 -0.49 -20.62
CA GLN A 225 11.12 0.14 -21.62
C GLN A 225 11.85 1.24 -22.42
N GLU A 226 13.16 1.47 -22.15
CA GLU A 226 13.96 2.53 -22.74
C GLU A 226 13.36 3.94 -22.57
N ARG A 227 12.58 4.14 -21.52
CA ARG A 227 11.91 5.41 -21.17
C ARG A 227 11.63 5.47 -19.67
N ASP A 228 11.26 6.64 -19.18
CA ASP A 228 10.70 6.76 -17.84
C ASP A 228 9.31 6.12 -17.78
N SER A 229 9.01 5.46 -16.69
CA SER A 229 7.68 5.06 -16.27
C SER A 229 7.19 5.99 -15.18
N SER A 230 5.89 6.02 -14.94
CA SER A 230 5.29 6.84 -13.89
C SER A 230 4.08 6.15 -13.29
N ASN A 231 3.87 6.40 -12.01
CA ASN A 231 2.65 6.10 -11.29
C ASN A 231 2.03 7.39 -10.75
N THR A 232 0.78 7.34 -10.34
CA THR A 232 0.09 8.46 -9.70
C THR A 232 -0.06 8.18 -8.21
N VAL A 233 0.18 9.20 -7.40
CA VAL A 233 -0.14 9.21 -5.97
C VAL A 233 -1.19 10.29 -5.73
N TYR A 234 -2.35 9.89 -5.22
CA TYR A 234 -3.37 10.84 -4.78
C TYR A 234 -3.15 11.14 -3.30
N ILE A 235 -3.20 12.43 -2.95
CA ILE A 235 -3.11 12.92 -1.57
C ILE A 235 -4.34 13.78 -1.29
N ALA A 236 -5.05 13.47 -0.21
CA ALA A 236 -6.21 14.25 0.23
C ALA A 236 -6.17 14.49 1.74
N THR A 237 -6.47 15.72 2.17
CA THR A 237 -6.43 16.13 3.57
C THR A 237 -7.84 16.45 4.06
N ALA A 238 -8.26 15.85 5.17
CA ALA A 238 -9.52 16.15 5.82
C ALA A 238 -9.55 17.58 6.37
N ALA A 239 -10.75 18.12 6.60
CA ALA A 239 -10.90 19.40 7.31
C ALA A 239 -10.38 19.28 8.77
N GLN A 240 -9.94 20.44 9.32
CA GLN A 240 -9.51 20.56 10.73
C GLN A 240 -10.69 20.40 11.68
#